data_2f648214b08337a36df4bfe5bb37929d
#
_entry.id   2f648214b08337a36df4bfe5bb37929d
#
_cell.length_a   1.000
_cell.length_b   1.000
_cell.length_c   1.000
_cell.angle_alpha   90.00
_cell.angle_beta   90.00
_cell.angle_gamma   90.00
#
_symmetry.space_group_name_H-M   'P 1'
#
loop_
_entity.id
_entity.type
_entity.pdbx_description
1 polymer ?
#
loop_
_entity_poly.entity_id
_entity_poly.type
_entity_poly.pdbx_seq_one_letter_code
_entity_poly.pdbx_strand_id
1 'polypeptide(L)'
;EWKVYYDIVNSGERIKELRAARRMTIAEIQQEILRMKKEQDVCILAHAYQGQEILEVADYMGDSYGLSVQASKSKCSGVIMCGVRFMAETCKILSPDKKVWLPNPAAGCPMAEQLDLEGLRTLKAEYPDYTVVAYINTTSELKIECDVCVTSSSAVEICSHLENDKILFIPDPNLGRYVAEQLPEKTFAFYKGGCPRHIVVSAKDVEKARADHPDALLLVHPECRQEVVEKADYVGSTTGIMDFAKKSDKEEFIIGTENSIVEHLQFACPDKKFYPLAVPLTCMNMKITTLMDVYNCLKGRGGEEIHLPQNVLEGAGRCINRMVELGG
;
A
#
# COMPACT_ATOMS: atom_id res chain seq x y z
N GLU A 1 -20.76 -25.65 -11.99
CA GLU A 1 -19.89 -24.50 -11.64
C GLU A 1 -18.41 -24.71 -11.94
N TRP A 2 -17.97 -25.90 -12.25
CA TRP A 2 -16.59 -26.21 -12.68
C TRP A 2 -16.34 -26.01 -14.18
N LYS A 3 -17.37 -25.67 -14.98
CA LYS A 3 -17.29 -25.49 -16.42
C LYS A 3 -16.52 -24.24 -16.90
N VAL A 4 -16.27 -23.31 -16.02
CA VAL A 4 -15.55 -22.06 -16.36
C VAL A 4 -14.02 -22.26 -16.44
N TYR A 5 -13.48 -23.38 -15.98
CA TYR A 5 -12.04 -23.59 -15.85
C TYR A 5 -11.36 -24.35 -16.99
N TYR A 6 -12.10 -24.89 -17.95
CA TYR A 6 -11.51 -25.72 -18.98
C TYR A 6 -12.07 -25.42 -20.38
N ASP A 7 -11.50 -24.42 -21.00
CA ASP A 7 -11.44 -24.40 -22.44
C ASP A 7 -10.43 -25.46 -22.86
N ILE A 8 -10.96 -26.68 -23.17
CA ILE A 8 -10.15 -27.90 -23.37
C ILE A 8 -9.22 -27.76 -24.58
N VAL A 9 -9.53 -26.86 -25.52
CA VAL A 9 -8.76 -26.67 -26.77
C VAL A 9 -7.44 -25.94 -26.49
N ASN A 10 -7.40 -24.99 -25.55
CA ASN A 10 -6.18 -24.24 -25.21
C ASN A 10 -5.41 -24.82 -24.01
N SER A 11 -5.95 -25.82 -23.32
CA SER A 11 -5.33 -26.35 -22.09
C SER A 11 -3.96 -27.00 -22.35
N GLY A 12 -3.79 -27.66 -23.49
CA GLY A 12 -2.54 -28.33 -23.85
C GLY A 12 -1.38 -27.37 -24.13
N GLU A 13 -1.65 -26.28 -24.86
CA GLU A 13 -0.65 -25.23 -25.11
C GLU A 13 -0.36 -24.44 -23.85
N ARG A 14 -1.38 -24.05 -23.09
CA ARG A 14 -1.24 -23.36 -21.81
C ARG A 14 -0.43 -24.17 -20.81
N ILE A 15 -0.62 -25.50 -20.73
CA ILE A 15 0.18 -26.38 -19.87
C ILE A 15 1.64 -26.45 -20.35
N LYS A 16 1.88 -26.52 -21.66
CA LYS A 16 3.25 -26.52 -22.23
C LYS A 16 3.97 -25.20 -21.89
N GLU A 17 3.30 -24.09 -22.02
CA GLU A 17 3.84 -22.76 -21.75
C GLU A 17 4.08 -22.54 -20.26
N LEU A 18 3.15 -22.95 -19.40
CA LEU A 18 3.36 -22.91 -17.94
C LEU A 18 4.52 -23.81 -17.52
N ARG A 19 4.69 -24.98 -18.18
CA ARG A 19 5.85 -25.87 -17.94
C ARG A 19 7.15 -25.26 -18.45
N ALA A 20 7.12 -24.54 -19.58
CA ALA A 20 8.28 -23.82 -20.09
C ALA A 20 8.66 -22.66 -19.15
N ALA A 21 7.69 -21.86 -18.72
CA ALA A 21 7.90 -20.77 -17.78
C ALA A 21 8.44 -21.26 -16.41
N ARG A 22 7.97 -22.42 -15.91
CA ARG A 22 8.49 -23.03 -14.68
C ARG A 22 9.95 -23.50 -14.77
N ARG A 23 10.52 -23.58 -15.98
CA ARG A 23 11.94 -23.94 -16.20
C ARG A 23 12.84 -22.71 -16.29
N MET A 24 12.26 -21.52 -16.39
CA MET A 24 13.02 -20.28 -16.40
C MET A 24 13.51 -19.95 -14.98
N THR A 25 14.72 -19.45 -14.91
CA THR A 25 15.27 -18.84 -13.68
C THR A 25 14.57 -17.50 -13.41
N ILE A 26 14.66 -17.00 -12.19
CA ILE A 26 14.17 -15.67 -11.82
C ILE A 26 14.73 -14.61 -12.77
N ALA A 27 16.03 -14.65 -13.05
CA ALA A 27 16.70 -13.69 -13.93
C ALA A 27 16.15 -13.73 -15.38
N GLU A 28 15.89 -14.92 -15.91
CA GLU A 28 15.28 -15.07 -17.26
C GLU A 28 13.85 -14.50 -17.29
N ILE A 29 13.05 -14.75 -16.24
CA ILE A 29 11.70 -14.17 -16.13
C ILE A 29 11.78 -12.63 -16.05
N GLN A 30 12.69 -12.09 -15.26
CA GLN A 30 12.90 -10.65 -15.13
C GLN A 30 13.31 -10.03 -16.46
N GLN A 31 14.23 -10.64 -17.22
CA GLN A 31 14.62 -10.17 -18.55
C GLN A 31 13.44 -10.13 -19.52
N GLU A 32 12.61 -11.18 -19.55
CA GLU A 32 11.40 -11.20 -20.36
C GLU A 32 10.38 -10.13 -19.94
N ILE A 33 10.18 -9.91 -18.66
CA ILE A 33 9.33 -8.83 -18.15
C ILE A 33 9.85 -7.47 -18.61
N LEU A 34 11.15 -7.21 -18.44
CA LEU A 34 11.79 -5.96 -18.85
C LEU A 34 11.70 -5.71 -20.36
N ARG A 35 11.75 -6.77 -21.18
CA ARG A 35 11.53 -6.69 -22.61
C ARG A 35 10.06 -6.37 -22.93
N MET A 36 9.13 -7.18 -22.42
CA MET A 36 7.71 -7.07 -22.71
C MET A 36 7.09 -5.74 -22.28
N LYS A 37 7.46 -5.23 -21.10
CA LYS A 37 6.92 -3.94 -20.62
C LYS A 37 7.29 -2.78 -21.55
N LYS A 38 8.50 -2.80 -22.14
CA LYS A 38 8.93 -1.81 -23.13
C LYS A 38 8.18 -1.94 -24.46
N GLU A 39 8.03 -3.17 -24.96
CA GLU A 39 7.32 -3.45 -26.21
C GLU A 39 5.84 -3.09 -26.14
N GLN A 40 5.23 -3.21 -24.96
CA GLN A 40 3.81 -2.96 -24.74
C GLN A 40 3.52 -1.55 -24.21
N ASP A 41 4.54 -0.72 -23.99
CA ASP A 41 4.44 0.62 -23.39
C ASP A 41 3.72 0.58 -22.03
N VAL A 42 4.13 -0.35 -21.17
CA VAL A 42 3.58 -0.56 -19.82
C VAL A 42 4.64 -0.25 -18.79
N CYS A 43 4.29 0.52 -17.76
CA CYS A 43 5.13 0.67 -16.57
C CYS A 43 4.65 -0.20 -15.41
N ILE A 44 5.60 -0.68 -14.63
CA ILE A 44 5.37 -1.49 -13.44
C ILE A 44 5.62 -0.61 -12.22
N LEU A 45 4.58 -0.41 -11.42
CA LEU A 45 4.65 0.26 -10.14
C LEU A 45 4.59 -0.79 -9.03
N ALA A 46 5.51 -0.76 -8.09
CA ALA A 46 5.55 -1.75 -7.02
C ALA A 46 5.60 -1.09 -5.64
N HIS A 47 4.69 -1.52 -4.76
CA HIS A 47 4.75 -1.12 -3.35
C HIS A 47 6.00 -1.68 -2.69
N ALA A 48 6.61 -0.94 -1.77
CA ALA A 48 7.82 -1.35 -1.06
C ALA A 48 7.67 -2.65 -0.24
N TYR A 49 6.45 -3.16 -0.04
CA TYR A 49 6.21 -4.45 0.60
C TYR A 49 6.26 -5.65 -0.36
N GLN A 50 6.50 -5.45 -1.65
CA GLN A 50 6.67 -6.54 -2.62
C GLN A 50 8.01 -7.26 -2.43
N GLY A 51 8.12 -8.46 -3.00
CA GLY A 51 9.38 -9.20 -3.02
C GLY A 51 10.44 -8.50 -3.87
N GLN A 52 11.71 -8.69 -3.52
CA GLN A 52 12.84 -8.06 -4.20
C GLN A 52 12.85 -8.33 -5.70
N GLU A 53 12.49 -9.55 -6.11
CA GLU A 53 12.43 -9.96 -7.52
C GLU A 53 11.42 -9.15 -8.35
N ILE A 54 10.36 -8.64 -7.72
CA ILE A 54 9.38 -7.75 -8.37
C ILE A 54 9.92 -6.31 -8.41
N LEU A 55 10.55 -5.86 -7.31
CA LEU A 55 11.12 -4.52 -7.23
C LEU A 55 12.21 -4.29 -8.30
N GLU A 56 12.98 -5.31 -8.64
CA GLU A 56 14.03 -5.26 -9.66
C GLU A 56 13.50 -5.05 -11.09
N VAL A 57 12.25 -5.38 -11.36
CA VAL A 57 11.61 -5.14 -12.66
C VAL A 57 10.67 -3.93 -12.66
N ALA A 58 10.42 -3.33 -11.49
CA ALA A 58 9.58 -2.16 -11.36
C ALA A 58 10.26 -0.90 -11.95
N ASP A 59 9.45 0.01 -12.48
CA ASP A 59 9.90 1.34 -12.92
C ASP A 59 9.92 2.32 -11.76
N TYR A 60 9.02 2.12 -10.79
CA TYR A 60 8.94 2.92 -9.56
C TYR A 60 8.60 2.02 -8.38
N MET A 61 9.26 2.28 -7.26
CA MET A 61 9.01 1.67 -5.96
C MET A 61 8.67 2.78 -4.94
N GLY A 62 7.70 2.53 -4.07
CA GLY A 62 7.36 3.49 -3.02
C GLY A 62 6.17 3.04 -2.17
N ASP A 63 5.64 3.99 -1.42
CA ASP A 63 4.38 3.86 -0.69
C ASP A 63 3.17 4.22 -1.57
N SER A 64 1.97 4.12 -1.00
CA SER A 64 0.72 4.33 -1.75
C SER A 64 0.61 5.73 -2.35
N TYR A 65 1.11 6.77 -1.64
CA TYR A 65 1.08 8.15 -2.14
C TYR A 65 2.02 8.35 -3.33
N GLY A 66 3.30 8.00 -3.14
CA GLY A 66 4.32 8.14 -4.17
C GLY A 66 3.96 7.40 -5.45
N LEU A 67 3.44 6.17 -5.34
CA LEU A 67 3.02 5.38 -6.49
C LEU A 67 1.80 5.97 -7.20
N SER A 68 0.84 6.53 -6.47
CA SER A 68 -0.33 7.20 -7.04
C SER A 68 0.07 8.41 -7.88
N VAL A 69 0.96 9.24 -7.37
CA VAL A 69 1.54 10.39 -8.08
C VAL A 69 2.33 9.94 -9.31
N GLN A 70 3.13 8.87 -9.19
CA GLN A 70 3.89 8.32 -10.33
C GLN A 70 2.97 7.76 -11.41
N ALA A 71 1.88 7.09 -11.05
CA ALA A 71 0.89 6.61 -12.01
C ALA A 71 0.33 7.73 -12.88
N SER A 72 -0.02 8.87 -12.28
CA SER A 72 -0.55 10.04 -13.01
C SER A 72 0.49 10.70 -13.91
N LYS A 73 1.74 10.78 -13.47
CA LYS A 73 2.86 11.43 -14.21
C LYS A 73 3.49 10.55 -15.27
N SER A 74 3.32 9.23 -15.20
CA SER A 74 3.87 8.28 -16.16
C SER A 74 3.35 8.56 -17.57
N LYS A 75 4.23 8.44 -18.57
CA LYS A 75 3.88 8.58 -19.99
C LYS A 75 3.44 7.26 -20.64
N CYS A 76 3.59 6.12 -19.94
CA CYS A 76 3.19 4.82 -20.46
C CYS A 76 1.68 4.74 -20.68
N SER A 77 1.25 3.99 -21.68
CA SER A 77 -0.16 3.76 -22.02
C SER A 77 -0.86 2.82 -21.03
N GLY A 78 -0.07 1.99 -20.32
CA GLY A 78 -0.56 1.03 -19.34
C GLY A 78 0.28 0.99 -18.06
N VAL A 79 -0.35 0.53 -16.98
CA VAL A 79 0.27 0.39 -15.65
C VAL A 79 -0.04 -0.99 -15.09
N ILE A 80 0.97 -1.71 -14.65
CA ILE A 80 0.81 -2.88 -13.77
C ILE A 80 1.10 -2.43 -12.35
N MET A 81 0.11 -2.54 -11.45
CA MET A 81 0.25 -2.18 -10.04
C MET A 81 0.54 -3.42 -9.20
N CYS A 82 1.79 -3.63 -8.83
CA CYS A 82 2.22 -4.66 -7.88
C CYS A 82 1.99 -4.15 -6.45
N GLY A 83 0.82 -4.44 -5.92
CA GLY A 83 0.32 -4.01 -4.62
C GLY A 83 -1.01 -4.68 -4.35
N VAL A 84 -1.92 -3.97 -3.69
CA VAL A 84 -3.28 -4.44 -3.40
C VAL A 84 -4.34 -3.66 -4.18
N ARG A 85 -5.57 -4.20 -4.23
CA ARG A 85 -6.66 -3.73 -5.08
C ARG A 85 -6.91 -2.21 -5.02
N PHE A 86 -7.06 -1.63 -3.84
CA PHE A 86 -7.35 -0.19 -3.72
C PHE A 86 -6.25 0.69 -4.35
N MET A 87 -5.00 0.20 -4.40
CA MET A 87 -3.89 0.92 -5.04
C MET A 87 -4.03 0.90 -6.57
N ALA A 88 -4.40 -0.24 -7.15
CA ALA A 88 -4.68 -0.35 -8.59
C ALA A 88 -5.89 0.49 -8.99
N GLU A 89 -6.95 0.50 -8.17
CA GLU A 89 -8.11 1.38 -8.34
C GLU A 89 -7.73 2.86 -8.26
N THR A 90 -6.90 3.24 -7.29
CA THR A 90 -6.39 4.62 -7.17
C THR A 90 -5.60 5.04 -8.41
N CYS A 91 -4.76 4.15 -8.95
CA CYS A 91 -4.06 4.40 -10.21
C CYS A 91 -5.04 4.61 -11.37
N LYS A 92 -6.11 3.80 -11.45
CA LYS A 92 -7.15 3.95 -12.48
C LYS A 92 -7.92 5.25 -12.33
N ILE A 93 -8.25 5.68 -11.13
CA ILE A 93 -8.95 6.93 -10.85
C ILE A 93 -8.11 8.14 -11.26
N LEU A 94 -6.81 8.15 -10.94
CA LEU A 94 -5.89 9.24 -11.30
C LEU A 94 -5.44 9.21 -12.76
N SER A 95 -5.65 8.11 -13.46
CA SER A 95 -5.27 7.93 -14.87
C SER A 95 -6.37 7.16 -15.62
N PRO A 96 -7.57 7.75 -15.77
CA PRO A 96 -8.75 7.04 -16.28
C PRO A 96 -8.59 6.55 -17.74
N ASP A 97 -7.75 7.21 -18.52
CA ASP A 97 -7.48 6.83 -19.91
C ASP A 97 -6.49 5.68 -20.05
N LYS A 98 -5.73 5.37 -18.99
CA LYS A 98 -4.75 4.28 -19.01
C LYS A 98 -5.41 2.92 -18.72
N LYS A 99 -4.83 1.88 -19.28
CA LYS A 99 -5.10 0.51 -18.79
C LYS A 99 -4.32 0.28 -17.52
N VAL A 100 -5.00 -0.21 -16.49
CA VAL A 100 -4.37 -0.53 -15.20
C VAL A 100 -4.68 -1.97 -14.85
N TRP A 101 -3.66 -2.74 -14.54
CA TRP A 101 -3.80 -4.15 -14.15
C TRP A 101 -3.33 -4.40 -12.72
N LEU A 102 -4.09 -5.21 -12.01
CA LEU A 102 -3.68 -5.87 -10.77
C LEU A 102 -3.18 -7.28 -11.12
N PRO A 103 -1.89 -7.61 -10.95
CA PRO A 103 -1.33 -8.90 -11.40
C PRO A 103 -1.98 -10.11 -10.75
N ASN A 104 -2.33 -10.01 -9.46
CA ASN A 104 -3.05 -11.05 -8.74
C ASN A 104 -4.38 -10.51 -8.23
N PRO A 105 -5.53 -10.94 -8.78
CA PRO A 105 -6.86 -10.45 -8.38
C PRO A 105 -7.24 -10.72 -6.93
N ALA A 106 -6.58 -11.67 -6.26
CA ALA A 106 -6.80 -11.98 -4.85
C ALA A 106 -6.03 -11.04 -3.89
N ALA A 107 -5.22 -10.11 -4.42
CA ALA A 107 -4.48 -9.14 -3.61
C ALA A 107 -5.41 -8.04 -3.08
N GLY A 108 -6.29 -8.36 -2.11
CA GLY A 108 -7.13 -7.43 -1.37
C GLY A 108 -6.41 -6.78 -0.18
N CYS A 109 -7.09 -5.88 0.51
CA CYS A 109 -6.57 -5.29 1.75
C CYS A 109 -7.64 -5.41 2.86
N PRO A 110 -7.42 -6.29 3.86
CA PRO A 110 -8.40 -6.47 4.93
C PRO A 110 -8.76 -5.19 5.70
N MET A 111 -7.82 -4.24 5.81
CA MET A 111 -8.12 -2.94 6.39
C MET A 111 -9.04 -2.10 5.50
N ALA A 112 -8.79 -2.08 4.19
CA ALA A 112 -9.60 -1.31 3.26
C ALA A 112 -11.04 -1.80 3.16
N GLU A 113 -11.26 -3.09 3.44
CA GLU A 113 -12.54 -3.79 3.28
C GLU A 113 -13.34 -3.93 4.59
N GLN A 114 -12.85 -3.36 5.71
CA GLN A 114 -13.51 -3.45 7.03
C GLN A 114 -14.79 -2.63 7.14
N LEU A 115 -14.82 -1.47 6.50
CA LEU A 115 -15.94 -0.54 6.54
C LEU A 115 -16.65 -0.58 5.20
N ASP A 116 -17.96 -0.77 5.21
CA ASP A 116 -18.82 -0.68 4.05
C ASP A 116 -19.55 0.68 3.97
N LEU A 117 -20.28 0.92 2.90
CA LEU A 117 -21.03 2.17 2.70
C LEU A 117 -22.12 2.40 3.75
N GLU A 118 -22.79 1.36 4.20
CA GLU A 118 -23.86 1.47 5.20
C GLU A 118 -23.26 1.87 6.56
N GLY A 119 -22.15 1.26 6.94
CA GLY A 119 -21.38 1.61 8.11
C GLY A 119 -20.86 3.05 8.06
N LEU A 120 -20.34 3.50 6.92
CA LEU A 120 -19.90 4.88 6.74
C LEU A 120 -21.07 5.88 6.87
N ARG A 121 -22.23 5.58 6.26
CA ARG A 121 -23.42 6.44 6.37
C ARG A 121 -23.93 6.51 7.80
N THR A 122 -23.88 5.42 8.55
CA THR A 122 -24.21 5.40 9.98
C THR A 122 -23.28 6.30 10.78
N LEU A 123 -21.97 6.22 10.54
CA LEU A 123 -20.99 7.12 11.19
C LEU A 123 -21.20 8.59 10.80
N LYS A 124 -21.49 8.90 9.55
CA LYS A 124 -21.80 10.27 9.11
C LYS A 124 -23.08 10.82 9.78
N ALA A 125 -24.05 9.98 10.04
CA ALA A 125 -25.26 10.37 10.77
C ALA A 125 -24.98 10.61 12.27
N GLU A 126 -24.04 9.87 12.87
CA GLU A 126 -23.59 10.07 14.26
C GLU A 126 -22.70 11.33 14.40
N TYR A 127 -21.92 11.65 13.33
CA TYR A 127 -20.99 12.78 13.28
C TYR A 127 -21.30 13.74 12.11
N PRO A 128 -22.50 14.37 12.08
CA PRO A 128 -22.98 15.11 10.90
C PRO A 128 -22.15 16.35 10.55
N ASP A 129 -21.45 16.94 11.53
CA ASP A 129 -20.65 18.16 11.37
C ASP A 129 -19.17 17.87 11.13
N TYR A 130 -18.78 16.59 10.96
CA TYR A 130 -17.39 16.20 10.83
C TYR A 130 -17.00 16.08 9.34
N THR A 131 -15.77 16.54 9.02
CA THR A 131 -15.14 16.23 7.72
C THR A 131 -14.66 14.80 7.72
N VAL A 132 -15.08 14.03 6.73
CA VAL A 132 -14.68 12.62 6.59
C VAL A 132 -13.31 12.54 5.91
N VAL A 133 -12.29 12.22 6.68
CA VAL A 133 -10.93 11.98 6.21
C VAL A 133 -10.72 10.48 6.05
N ALA A 134 -10.51 10.05 4.82
CA ALA A 134 -10.28 8.64 4.50
C ALA A 134 -8.79 8.36 4.31
N TYR A 135 -8.21 7.51 5.15
CA TYR A 135 -6.96 6.89 4.78
C TYR A 135 -7.12 6.18 3.43
N ILE A 136 -6.15 6.31 2.53
CA ILE A 136 -6.22 5.80 1.16
C ILE A 136 -6.55 4.31 1.08
N ASN A 137 -6.26 3.57 2.17
CA ASN A 137 -6.58 2.16 2.37
C ASN A 137 -8.08 1.97 2.68
N THR A 138 -8.92 2.37 1.74
CA THR A 138 -10.38 2.19 1.71
C THR A 138 -10.79 1.80 0.30
N THR A 139 -11.99 1.25 0.12
CA THR A 139 -12.53 0.94 -1.22
C THR A 139 -12.86 2.20 -2.00
N SER A 140 -12.90 2.10 -3.33
CA SER A 140 -13.22 3.25 -4.17
C SER A 140 -14.66 3.72 -3.98
N GLU A 141 -15.59 2.80 -3.65
CA GLU A 141 -16.99 3.11 -3.33
C GLU A 141 -17.11 3.99 -2.08
N LEU A 142 -16.32 3.69 -1.02
CA LEU A 142 -16.30 4.52 0.20
C LEU A 142 -15.79 5.93 -0.08
N LYS A 143 -14.78 6.06 -0.93
CA LYS A 143 -14.18 7.35 -1.28
C LYS A 143 -15.16 8.33 -1.94
N ILE A 144 -16.23 7.82 -2.58
CA ILE A 144 -17.29 8.67 -3.15
C ILE A 144 -17.95 9.54 -2.08
N GLU A 145 -18.10 9.02 -0.87
CA GLU A 145 -18.77 9.67 0.26
C GLU A 145 -17.81 10.32 1.27
N CYS A 146 -16.52 10.31 0.99
CA CYS A 146 -15.49 10.95 1.80
C CYS A 146 -15.10 12.33 1.23
N ASP A 147 -14.62 13.22 2.10
CA ASP A 147 -14.28 14.60 1.73
C ASP A 147 -12.85 14.72 1.20
N VAL A 148 -11.91 13.98 1.78
CA VAL A 148 -10.52 13.97 1.38
C VAL A 148 -9.86 12.64 1.75
N CYS A 149 -8.97 12.17 0.88
CA CYS A 149 -8.05 11.07 1.22
C CYS A 149 -6.77 11.58 1.87
N VAL A 150 -6.13 10.72 2.63
CA VAL A 150 -4.79 10.93 3.19
C VAL A 150 -3.97 9.64 3.09
N THR A 151 -2.67 9.77 3.17
CA THR A 151 -1.75 8.65 3.37
C THR A 151 -0.99 8.81 4.69
N SER A 152 -0.27 7.80 5.14
CA SER A 152 0.56 7.92 6.35
C SER A 152 1.63 9.02 6.25
N SER A 153 2.04 9.40 5.04
CA SER A 153 3.01 10.48 4.81
C SER A 153 2.38 11.88 4.77
N SER A 154 1.10 11.99 4.41
CA SER A 154 0.44 13.29 4.19
C SER A 154 -0.66 13.63 5.21
N ALA A 155 -1.02 12.67 6.09
CA ALA A 155 -2.19 12.81 6.94
C ALA A 155 -2.14 14.02 7.89
N VAL A 156 -1.00 14.26 8.53
CA VAL A 156 -0.84 15.41 9.46
C VAL A 156 -0.97 16.72 8.69
N GLU A 157 -0.27 16.85 7.56
CA GLU A 157 -0.28 18.06 6.75
C GLU A 157 -1.67 18.35 6.19
N ILE A 158 -2.31 17.38 5.56
CA ILE A 158 -3.66 17.56 5.00
C ILE A 158 -4.67 17.91 6.08
N CYS A 159 -4.68 17.18 7.21
CA CYS A 159 -5.59 17.47 8.31
C CYS A 159 -5.37 18.85 8.91
N SER A 160 -4.14 19.36 8.95
CA SER A 160 -3.85 20.71 9.45
C SER A 160 -4.44 21.81 8.56
N HIS A 161 -4.54 21.57 7.25
CA HIS A 161 -5.10 22.51 6.27
C HIS A 161 -6.62 22.47 6.12
N LEU A 162 -7.31 21.54 6.80
CA LEU A 162 -8.77 21.49 6.76
C LEU A 162 -9.37 22.65 7.55
N GLU A 163 -10.33 23.36 6.94
CA GLU A 163 -11.04 24.47 7.61
C GLU A 163 -11.88 24.01 8.81
N ASN A 164 -12.46 22.79 8.71
CA ASN A 164 -13.25 22.22 9.79
C ASN A 164 -12.32 21.57 10.83
N ASP A 165 -12.52 21.94 12.09
CA ASP A 165 -11.75 21.37 13.20
C ASP A 165 -12.25 19.99 13.67
N LYS A 166 -13.42 19.55 13.16
CA LYS A 166 -14.01 18.25 13.49
C LYS A 166 -13.71 17.26 12.37
N ILE A 167 -13.01 16.18 12.68
CA ILE A 167 -12.54 15.19 11.71
C ILE A 167 -13.03 13.79 12.09
N LEU A 168 -13.76 13.13 11.19
CA LEU A 168 -14.05 11.71 11.26
C LEU A 168 -12.99 10.95 10.45
N PHE A 169 -12.08 10.28 11.14
CA PHE A 169 -10.96 9.56 10.54
C PHE A 169 -11.27 8.08 10.35
N ILE A 170 -11.18 7.58 9.12
CA ILE A 170 -11.44 6.19 8.74
C ILE A 170 -10.29 5.62 7.89
N PRO A 171 -10.09 4.29 7.79
CA PRO A 171 -10.62 3.24 8.66
C PRO A 171 -9.65 2.88 9.79
N ASP A 172 -8.47 3.52 9.89
CA ASP A 172 -7.42 3.19 10.84
C ASP A 172 -7.38 4.17 12.01
N PRO A 173 -7.83 3.76 13.23
CA PRO A 173 -7.82 4.63 14.39
C PRO A 173 -6.41 4.88 14.95
N ASN A 174 -5.42 4.02 14.66
CA ASN A 174 -4.06 4.21 15.15
C ASN A 174 -3.38 5.36 14.42
N LEU A 175 -3.42 5.34 13.07
CA LEU A 175 -2.97 6.48 12.26
C LEU A 175 -3.76 7.75 12.64
N GLY A 176 -5.09 7.64 12.80
CA GLY A 176 -5.92 8.77 13.20
C GLY A 176 -5.51 9.37 14.55
N ARG A 177 -5.20 8.55 15.56
CA ARG A 177 -4.71 9.01 16.88
C ARG A 177 -3.35 9.67 16.76
N TYR A 178 -2.43 9.08 16.02
CA TYR A 178 -1.14 9.70 15.73
C TYR A 178 -1.30 11.11 15.14
N VAL A 179 -2.21 11.28 14.19
CA VAL A 179 -2.53 12.59 13.60
C VAL A 179 -3.14 13.52 14.63
N ALA A 180 -4.08 13.05 15.45
CA ALA A 180 -4.74 13.84 16.50
C ALA A 180 -3.75 14.34 17.55
N GLU A 181 -2.73 13.57 17.91
CA GLU A 181 -1.67 13.98 18.83
C GLU A 181 -0.80 15.12 18.26
N GLN A 182 -0.65 15.17 16.94
CA GLN A 182 0.07 16.27 16.26
C GLN A 182 -0.79 17.53 16.06
N LEU A 183 -2.12 17.40 16.16
CA LEU A 183 -3.10 18.47 15.92
C LEU A 183 -4.07 18.61 17.11
N PRO A 184 -3.57 19.00 18.29
CA PRO A 184 -4.37 19.05 19.51
C PRO A 184 -5.50 20.09 19.48
N GLU A 185 -5.47 21.03 18.55
CA GLU A 185 -6.52 22.01 18.30
C GLU A 185 -7.75 21.43 17.60
N LYS A 186 -7.63 20.26 16.96
CA LYS A 186 -8.71 19.60 16.21
C LYS A 186 -9.36 18.48 17.02
N THR A 187 -10.62 18.23 16.73
CA THR A 187 -11.42 17.18 17.39
C THR A 187 -11.58 16.00 16.44
N PHE A 188 -11.17 14.82 16.89
CA PHE A 188 -11.23 13.61 16.09
C PHE A 188 -12.26 12.60 16.59
N ALA A 189 -13.00 12.00 15.67
CA ALA A 189 -13.75 10.76 15.85
C ALA A 189 -13.12 9.67 14.98
N PHE A 190 -13.17 8.41 15.44
CA PHE A 190 -12.48 7.30 14.78
C PHE A 190 -13.40 6.13 14.54
N TYR A 191 -13.26 5.51 13.37
CA TYR A 191 -13.78 4.18 13.14
C TYR A 191 -12.96 3.15 13.95
N LYS A 192 -13.61 2.09 14.43
CA LYS A 192 -12.96 1.03 15.22
C LYS A 192 -12.41 -0.08 14.31
N GLY A 193 -11.46 0.24 13.46
CA GLY A 193 -10.81 -0.69 12.55
C GLY A 193 -9.30 -0.78 12.80
N GLY A 194 -8.53 -0.92 11.71
CA GLY A 194 -7.07 -0.90 11.71
C GLY A 194 -6.43 -2.02 10.92
N CYS A 195 -5.13 -1.90 10.69
CA CYS A 195 -4.35 -2.89 9.95
C CYS A 195 -4.12 -4.16 10.79
N PRO A 196 -4.63 -5.35 10.37
CA PRO A 196 -4.48 -6.58 11.16
C PRO A 196 -3.02 -7.02 11.32
N ARG A 197 -2.08 -6.45 10.57
CA ARG A 197 -0.65 -6.75 10.69
C ARG A 197 0.06 -5.85 11.69
N HIS A 198 -0.33 -4.57 11.78
CA HIS A 198 0.30 -3.65 12.72
C HIS A 198 -0.32 -3.72 14.14
N ILE A 199 -1.62 -4.00 14.25
CA ILE A 199 -2.30 -4.07 15.56
C ILE A 199 -1.94 -5.28 16.41
N VAL A 200 -1.29 -6.32 15.84
CA VAL A 200 -0.88 -7.50 16.63
C VAL A 200 0.40 -7.27 17.43
N VAL A 201 1.17 -6.24 17.07
CA VAL A 201 2.41 -5.89 17.76
C VAL A 201 2.09 -5.12 19.05
N SER A 202 2.76 -5.46 20.12
CA SER A 202 2.53 -4.94 21.48
C SER A 202 3.78 -4.31 22.07
N ALA A 203 3.62 -3.61 23.20
CA ALA A 203 4.74 -3.10 23.99
C ALA A 203 5.73 -4.19 24.41
N LYS A 204 5.27 -5.44 24.64
CA LYS A 204 6.15 -6.57 24.97
C LYS A 204 7.10 -6.95 23.83
N ASP A 205 6.63 -6.84 22.58
CA ASP A 205 7.47 -7.08 21.40
C ASP A 205 8.57 -6.01 21.32
N VAL A 206 8.23 -4.75 21.64
CA VAL A 206 9.21 -3.66 21.72
C VAL A 206 10.24 -3.91 22.82
N GLU A 207 9.80 -4.28 24.01
CA GLU A 207 10.69 -4.58 25.16
C GLU A 207 11.66 -5.71 24.80
N LYS A 208 11.13 -6.76 24.18
CA LYS A 208 11.97 -7.88 23.72
C LYS A 208 12.97 -7.43 22.65
N ALA A 209 12.54 -6.74 21.60
CA ALA A 209 13.42 -6.30 20.54
C ALA A 209 14.53 -5.35 21.01
N ARG A 210 14.20 -4.43 21.94
CA ARG A 210 15.19 -3.55 22.57
C ARG A 210 16.16 -4.29 23.51
N ALA A 211 15.72 -5.36 24.16
CA ALA A 211 16.60 -6.21 24.97
C ALA A 211 17.59 -6.99 24.09
N ASP A 212 17.09 -7.47 22.94
CA ASP A 212 17.91 -8.22 21.97
C ASP A 212 18.88 -7.27 21.19
N HIS A 213 18.49 -6.01 20.98
CA HIS A 213 19.24 -4.99 20.20
C HIS A 213 19.26 -3.64 20.91
N PRO A 214 20.03 -3.49 22.02
CA PRO A 214 19.94 -2.33 22.91
C PRO A 214 20.42 -1.00 22.28
N ASP A 215 21.29 -1.05 21.28
CA ASP A 215 21.84 0.12 20.59
C ASP A 215 21.03 0.54 19.37
N ALA A 216 20.06 -0.27 18.95
CA ALA A 216 19.26 -0.03 17.75
C ALA A 216 18.13 0.99 17.98
N LEU A 217 17.95 1.92 17.03
CA LEU A 217 16.80 2.82 17.02
C LEU A 217 15.54 2.07 16.56
N LEU A 218 14.43 2.30 17.24
CA LEU A 218 13.13 1.75 16.87
C LEU A 218 12.37 2.72 15.96
N LEU A 219 12.14 2.30 14.72
CA LEU A 219 11.40 3.05 13.70
C LEU A 219 10.07 2.34 13.45
N VAL A 220 8.93 3.01 13.67
CA VAL A 220 7.60 2.38 13.56
C VAL A 220 6.67 3.11 12.61
N HIS A 221 5.76 2.36 12.01
CA HIS A 221 4.65 2.90 11.22
C HIS A 221 3.50 3.33 12.16
N PRO A 222 2.82 4.46 11.91
CA PRO A 222 1.73 4.95 12.76
C PRO A 222 0.46 4.07 12.78
N GLU A 223 0.37 3.03 11.94
CA GLU A 223 -0.65 1.97 12.05
C GLU A 223 -0.43 1.04 13.26
N CYS A 224 0.74 1.08 13.89
CA CYS A 224 1.00 0.35 15.13
C CYS A 224 0.14 0.92 16.27
N ARG A 225 -0.12 0.08 17.28
CA ARG A 225 -0.82 0.54 18.51
C ARG A 225 -0.06 1.68 19.16
N GLN A 226 -0.80 2.57 19.83
CA GLN A 226 -0.24 3.70 20.52
C GLN A 226 0.89 3.32 21.50
N GLU A 227 0.73 2.23 22.27
CA GLU A 227 1.76 1.72 23.18
C GLU A 227 3.10 1.34 22.52
N VAL A 228 3.08 1.08 21.18
CA VAL A 228 4.28 0.82 20.37
C VAL A 228 4.84 2.13 19.83
N VAL A 229 3.96 3.01 19.33
CA VAL A 229 4.30 4.33 18.79
C VAL A 229 4.98 5.21 19.87
N GLU A 230 4.46 5.23 21.09
CA GLU A 230 5.03 5.98 22.23
C GLU A 230 6.46 5.55 22.61
N LYS A 231 6.84 4.32 22.28
CA LYS A 231 8.19 3.78 22.55
C LYS A 231 9.17 3.95 21.39
N ALA A 232 8.72 4.49 20.25
CA ALA A 232 9.53 4.61 19.06
C ALA A 232 10.49 5.80 19.13
N ASP A 233 11.65 5.66 18.50
CA ASP A 233 12.60 6.75 18.31
C ASP A 233 12.24 7.58 17.05
N TYR A 234 11.52 6.96 16.10
CA TYR A 234 10.95 7.63 14.93
C TYR A 234 9.63 6.99 14.53
N VAL A 235 8.66 7.82 14.19
CA VAL A 235 7.36 7.40 13.64
C VAL A 235 7.17 8.04 12.28
N GLY A 236 6.85 7.23 11.28
CA GLY A 236 6.65 7.74 9.92
C GLY A 236 6.08 6.72 8.96
N SER A 237 5.79 7.19 7.74
CA SER A 237 5.37 6.32 6.64
C SER A 237 6.46 5.32 6.26
N THR A 238 6.12 4.34 5.43
CA THR A 238 7.09 3.36 4.92
C THR A 238 8.30 4.04 4.27
N THR A 239 8.06 5.01 3.39
CA THR A 239 9.15 5.79 2.75
C THR A 239 9.90 6.61 3.78
N GLY A 240 9.20 7.24 4.73
CA GLY A 240 9.81 8.00 5.83
C GLY A 240 10.76 7.16 6.67
N ILE A 241 10.35 5.94 7.05
CA ILE A 241 11.20 4.97 7.78
C ILE A 241 12.46 4.64 6.98
N MET A 242 12.29 4.32 5.69
CA MET A 242 13.41 3.97 4.81
C MET A 242 14.38 5.14 4.66
N ASP A 243 13.88 6.34 4.46
CA ASP A 243 14.67 7.56 4.30
C ASP A 243 15.41 7.93 5.59
N PHE A 244 14.73 7.85 6.74
CA PHE A 244 15.36 8.07 8.04
C PHE A 244 16.52 7.11 8.27
N ALA A 245 16.29 5.81 8.06
CA ALA A 245 17.31 4.79 8.24
C ALA A 245 18.54 4.99 7.32
N LYS A 246 18.29 5.38 6.05
CA LYS A 246 19.37 5.65 5.08
C LYS A 246 20.20 6.88 5.45
N LYS A 247 19.55 7.95 5.90
CA LYS A 247 20.17 9.25 6.18
C LYS A 247 20.79 9.34 7.59
N SER A 248 20.38 8.50 8.53
CA SER A 248 20.85 8.49 9.92
C SER A 248 22.33 8.09 10.00
N ASP A 249 23.03 8.69 10.95
CA ASP A 249 24.42 8.29 11.31
C ASP A 249 24.46 7.02 12.20
N LYS A 250 23.30 6.51 12.61
CA LYS A 250 23.18 5.26 13.36
C LYS A 250 23.33 4.06 12.46
N GLU A 251 23.83 2.97 13.02
CA GLU A 251 24.17 1.75 12.28
C GLU A 251 23.15 0.60 12.49
N GLU A 252 22.36 0.66 13.58
CA GLU A 252 21.43 -0.42 13.94
C GLU A 252 19.99 0.10 14.11
N PHE A 253 19.02 -0.62 13.53
CA PHE A 253 17.62 -0.22 13.53
C PHE A 253 16.69 -1.41 13.73
N ILE A 254 15.68 -1.25 14.57
CA ILE A 254 14.52 -2.14 14.69
C ILE A 254 13.40 -1.54 13.85
N ILE A 255 12.86 -2.32 12.92
CA ILE A 255 11.85 -1.86 11.97
C ILE A 255 10.46 -2.37 12.38
N GLY A 256 9.60 -1.44 12.78
CA GLY A 256 8.22 -1.67 13.22
C GLY A 256 7.21 -1.40 12.11
N THR A 257 7.41 -1.97 10.94
CA THR A 257 6.46 -2.06 9.83
C THR A 257 6.62 -3.39 9.11
N GLU A 258 6.06 -3.55 7.93
CA GLU A 258 6.09 -4.79 7.15
C GLU A 258 7.54 -5.25 6.89
N ASN A 259 7.80 -6.54 7.16
CA ASN A 259 9.15 -7.10 7.27
C ASN A 259 10.00 -7.03 5.99
N SER A 260 9.42 -6.86 4.80
CA SER A 260 10.22 -6.64 3.57
C SER A 260 11.11 -5.40 3.67
N ILE A 261 10.70 -4.41 4.46
CA ILE A 261 11.49 -3.18 4.62
C ILE A 261 12.84 -3.48 5.27
N VAL A 262 12.93 -4.47 6.15
CA VAL A 262 14.20 -4.96 6.71
C VAL A 262 15.11 -5.47 5.60
N GLU A 263 14.59 -6.33 4.72
CA GLU A 263 15.34 -6.92 3.61
C GLU A 263 15.82 -5.84 2.62
N HIS A 264 14.93 -4.92 2.25
CA HIS A 264 15.25 -3.85 1.31
C HIS A 264 16.28 -2.86 1.88
N LEU A 265 16.16 -2.53 3.17
CA LEU A 265 17.14 -1.67 3.83
C LEU A 265 18.49 -2.37 3.97
N GLN A 266 18.51 -3.66 4.31
CA GLN A 266 19.76 -4.43 4.39
C GLN A 266 20.45 -4.51 3.03
N PHE A 267 19.66 -4.65 1.95
CA PHE A 267 20.19 -4.66 0.59
C PHE A 267 20.73 -3.27 0.18
N ALA A 268 19.99 -2.20 0.50
CA ALA A 268 20.36 -0.83 0.13
C ALA A 268 21.50 -0.25 0.98
N CYS A 269 21.66 -0.70 2.22
CA CYS A 269 22.63 -0.21 3.19
C CYS A 269 23.38 -1.39 3.84
N PRO A 270 24.29 -2.06 3.10
CA PRO A 270 24.95 -3.28 3.58
C PRO A 270 25.81 -3.08 4.84
N ASP A 271 26.25 -1.84 5.10
CA ASP A 271 27.05 -1.48 6.26
C ASP A 271 26.23 -1.25 7.54
N LYS A 272 24.89 -1.24 7.44
CA LYS A 272 23.96 -1.08 8.56
C LYS A 272 23.26 -2.39 8.89
N LYS A 273 22.70 -2.48 10.08
CA LYS A 273 21.96 -3.66 10.54
C LYS A 273 20.49 -3.33 10.78
N PHE A 274 19.62 -4.18 10.28
CA PHE A 274 18.18 -4.02 10.39
C PHE A 274 17.53 -5.26 10.96
N TYR A 275 16.69 -5.05 11.97
CA TYR A 275 16.03 -6.12 12.71
C TYR A 275 14.50 -5.95 12.61
N PRO A 276 13.73 -7.01 12.37
CA PRO A 276 12.29 -6.92 12.41
C PRO A 276 11.82 -6.75 13.87
N LEU A 277 10.87 -5.83 14.11
CA LEU A 277 10.27 -5.69 15.44
C LEU A 277 9.54 -6.96 15.85
N ALA A 278 8.79 -7.57 14.92
CA ALA A 278 8.07 -8.82 15.18
C ALA A 278 7.79 -9.59 13.88
N VAL A 279 7.79 -10.93 13.97
CA VAL A 279 7.49 -11.82 12.84
C VAL A 279 6.08 -11.58 12.24
N PRO A 280 5.00 -11.32 13.02
CA PRO A 280 3.67 -11.08 12.47
C PRO A 280 3.53 -9.88 11.54
N LEU A 281 4.49 -8.98 11.48
CA LEU A 281 4.54 -7.82 10.57
C LEU A 281 4.77 -8.22 9.11
N THR A 282 4.29 -9.37 8.66
CA THR A 282 4.33 -9.81 7.27
C THR A 282 2.95 -9.71 6.64
N CYS A 283 2.81 -8.91 5.60
CA CYS A 283 1.54 -8.72 4.90
C CYS A 283 1.36 -9.77 3.80
N MET A 284 0.62 -10.85 4.11
CA MET A 284 0.35 -11.93 3.15
C MET A 284 -0.38 -11.44 1.89
N ASN A 285 -1.23 -10.43 2.01
CA ASN A 285 -1.94 -9.85 0.88
C ASN A 285 -1.02 -9.12 -0.11
N MET A 286 0.05 -8.50 0.38
CA MET A 286 1.11 -7.94 -0.47
C MET A 286 2.02 -9.04 -1.06
N LYS A 287 2.22 -10.16 -0.34
CA LYS A 287 3.07 -11.28 -0.77
C LYS A 287 2.39 -12.26 -1.73
N ILE A 288 1.07 -12.18 -1.90
CA ILE A 288 0.35 -13.07 -2.82
C ILE A 288 0.69 -12.82 -4.29
N THR A 289 1.07 -11.59 -4.63
CA THR A 289 1.58 -11.24 -5.96
C THR A 289 3.00 -11.76 -6.12
N THR A 290 3.21 -12.57 -7.14
CA THR A 290 4.50 -13.17 -7.48
C THR A 290 5.06 -12.59 -8.77
N LEU A 291 6.37 -12.76 -9.01
CA LEU A 291 6.99 -12.39 -10.28
C LEU A 291 6.32 -13.09 -11.49
N MET A 292 5.82 -14.32 -11.28
CA MET A 292 5.10 -15.07 -12.31
C MET A 292 3.72 -14.44 -12.62
N ASP A 293 3.05 -13.82 -11.65
CA ASP A 293 1.79 -13.09 -11.89
C ASP A 293 2.05 -11.87 -12.79
N VAL A 294 3.14 -11.14 -12.55
CA VAL A 294 3.56 -10.01 -13.40
C VAL A 294 3.87 -10.48 -14.83
N TYR A 295 4.63 -11.57 -14.95
CA TYR A 295 4.94 -12.17 -16.24
C TYR A 295 3.67 -12.60 -17.01
N ASN A 296 2.77 -13.30 -16.33
CA ASN A 296 1.52 -13.75 -16.94
C ASN A 296 0.59 -12.60 -17.30
N CYS A 297 0.56 -11.53 -16.50
CA CYS A 297 -0.18 -10.32 -16.79
C CYS A 297 0.28 -9.68 -18.11
N LEU A 298 1.58 -9.52 -18.32
CA LEU A 298 2.16 -9.03 -19.58
C LEU A 298 1.91 -9.97 -20.77
N LYS A 299 1.77 -11.28 -20.52
CA LYS A 299 1.40 -12.26 -21.56
C LYS A 299 -0.10 -12.28 -21.88
N GLY A 300 -0.93 -11.47 -21.18
CA GLY A 300 -2.39 -11.49 -21.35
C GLY A 300 -3.04 -12.78 -20.85
N ARG A 301 -2.44 -13.48 -19.90
CA ARG A 301 -2.88 -14.80 -19.39
C ARG A 301 -3.25 -14.80 -17.91
N GLY A 302 -3.19 -13.66 -17.26
CA GLY A 302 -3.48 -13.47 -15.84
C GLY A 302 -3.59 -12.01 -15.51
N GLY A 303 -3.83 -11.73 -14.25
CA GLY A 303 -4.15 -10.39 -13.79
C GLY A 303 -5.60 -10.00 -14.08
N GLU A 304 -5.97 -8.86 -13.60
CA GLU A 304 -7.28 -8.24 -13.77
C GLU A 304 -7.08 -6.81 -14.26
N GLU A 305 -7.67 -6.44 -15.39
CA GLU A 305 -7.75 -5.04 -15.79
C GLU A 305 -8.81 -4.34 -14.94
N ILE A 306 -8.42 -3.24 -14.30
CA ILE A 306 -9.29 -2.48 -13.40
C ILE A 306 -10.26 -1.64 -14.24
N HIS A 307 -11.54 -1.93 -14.07
CA HIS A 307 -12.65 -1.19 -14.65
C HIS A 307 -13.52 -0.65 -13.53
N LEU A 308 -13.69 0.67 -13.49
CA LEU A 308 -14.52 1.36 -12.51
C LEU A 308 -15.68 2.06 -13.21
N PRO A 309 -16.90 2.01 -12.64
CA PRO A 309 -18.02 2.79 -13.14
C PRO A 309 -17.73 4.29 -13.13
N GLN A 310 -18.33 5.05 -14.04
CA GLN A 310 -18.06 6.48 -14.19
C GLN A 310 -18.34 7.27 -12.91
N ASN A 311 -19.40 6.96 -12.19
CA ASN A 311 -19.72 7.61 -10.92
C ASN A 311 -18.66 7.34 -9.82
N VAL A 312 -17.98 6.18 -9.87
CA VAL A 312 -16.86 5.86 -8.96
C VAL A 312 -15.62 6.66 -9.36
N LEU A 313 -15.27 6.69 -10.65
CA LEU A 313 -14.15 7.47 -11.16
C LEU A 313 -14.27 8.95 -10.77
N GLU A 314 -15.43 9.57 -10.96
CA GLU A 314 -15.67 10.96 -10.64
C GLU A 314 -15.76 11.20 -9.12
N GLY A 315 -16.52 10.36 -8.41
CA GLY A 315 -16.79 10.54 -6.99
C GLY A 315 -15.53 10.32 -6.13
N ALA A 316 -14.87 9.18 -6.29
CA ALA A 316 -13.62 8.89 -5.61
C ALA A 316 -12.48 9.80 -6.11
N GLY A 317 -12.53 10.21 -7.39
CA GLY A 317 -11.58 11.14 -7.97
C GLY A 317 -11.55 12.49 -7.24
N ARG A 318 -12.69 13.03 -6.83
CA ARG A 318 -12.74 14.29 -6.04
C ARG A 318 -11.97 14.14 -4.71
N CYS A 319 -12.22 13.06 -3.99
CA CYS A 319 -11.60 12.78 -2.71
C CYS A 319 -10.08 12.60 -2.84
N ILE A 320 -9.63 11.85 -3.87
CA ILE A 320 -8.21 11.58 -4.11
C ILE A 320 -7.47 12.81 -4.67
N ASN A 321 -8.07 13.56 -5.59
CA ASN A 321 -7.46 14.78 -6.15
C ASN A 321 -7.25 15.84 -5.06
N ARG A 322 -8.21 15.97 -4.13
CA ARG A 322 -8.05 16.86 -2.98
C ARG A 322 -6.85 16.46 -2.09
N MET A 323 -6.57 15.15 -1.95
CA MET A 323 -5.35 14.68 -1.28
C MET A 323 -4.09 15.17 -2.02
N VAL A 324 -4.08 15.08 -3.35
CA VAL A 324 -2.92 15.50 -4.16
C VAL A 324 -2.74 17.03 -4.12
N GLU A 325 -3.83 17.77 -4.09
CA GLU A 325 -3.80 19.25 -4.02
C GLU A 325 -3.29 19.76 -2.66
N LEU A 326 -3.68 19.11 -1.56
CA LEU A 326 -3.36 19.55 -0.20
C LEU A 326 -2.05 18.94 0.35
N GLY A 327 -1.60 17.83 -0.19
CA GLY A 327 -0.43 17.09 0.32
C GLY A 327 0.79 17.14 -0.60
N GLY A 328 0.83 18.02 -1.63
CA GLY A 328 1.88 18.13 -2.64
C GLY A 328 2.81 19.30 -2.49
#